data_feeb74ebd95b437886e8625277cfee2e
#
_entry.id   feeb74ebd95b437886e8625277cfee2e
#
_cell.length_a   1.000
_cell.length_b   1.000
_cell.length_c   1.000
_cell.angle_alpha   90.00
_cell.angle_beta   90.00
_cell.angle_gamma   90.00
#
_symmetry.space_group_name_H-M   'P 1'
#
loop_
_entity.id
_entity.type
_entity.pdbx_description
1 polymer ?
#
loop_
_entity_poly.entity_id
_entity_poly.type
_entity_poly.pdbx_seq_one_letter_code
_entity_poly.pdbx_strand_id
1 'polypeptide(L)'
;MKLKKTVVLPLVAATGLLFASPLALAQNFKMALGDAAGGTQWELGKTFAQLLQKKTAGKVKVDLFPNGQLGSEEDTINNAAMGLLDFSVLAVNNITPFSPTVGVLTLPYVIQSPEDARKLTQGTVGNELTQNTIRDAGVRIVGWAYSGFRVLTNSKKPVKTLADLKGLVVRVPKNEIMISTYKSWGVNPTPMAWSETFTALQQRVVHGQDNPYITISAMKFNEVQKYVTPIRYIFSLEPLVMSESVFKSQKPEVQKAILDAGREATAHSYKYLLATEDRIKKELVAKGMVITEPADGEKEWIAKATATVWPKYYQSIGGKQKLDNALKALGR
;
A
#
# COMPACT_ATOMS: atom_id res chain seq x y z
N MET A 1 -25.57 23.04 94.03
CA MET A 1 -24.41 22.68 93.20
C MET A 1 -24.89 21.74 92.11
N LYS A 2 -25.16 22.23 90.88
CA LYS A 2 -25.74 21.39 89.80
C LYS A 2 -24.62 21.11 88.77
N LEU A 3 -24.24 19.83 88.63
CA LEU A 3 -23.28 19.38 87.60
C LEU A 3 -23.97 19.38 86.23
N LYS A 4 -23.39 20.09 85.27
CA LYS A 4 -23.76 20.00 83.91
C LYS A 4 -23.04 18.80 83.20
N LYS A 5 -23.79 17.87 82.68
CA LYS A 5 -23.26 16.78 81.86
C LYS A 5 -23.03 17.30 80.42
N THR A 6 -21.79 17.24 80.03
CA THR A 6 -21.41 17.54 78.60
C THR A 6 -21.54 16.26 77.78
N VAL A 7 -22.41 16.25 76.78
CA VAL A 7 -22.54 15.18 75.81
C VAL A 7 -21.56 15.40 74.68
N VAL A 8 -20.58 14.52 74.49
CA VAL A 8 -19.65 14.53 73.36
C VAL A 8 -20.22 13.60 72.29
N LEU A 9 -20.63 14.15 71.15
CA LEU A 9 -21.00 13.36 69.95
C LEU A 9 -19.69 12.96 69.25
N PRO A 10 -19.55 11.68 68.82
CA PRO A 10 -18.44 11.27 67.99
C PRO A 10 -18.70 11.69 66.50
N LEU A 11 -17.76 12.47 65.96
CA LEU A 11 -17.70 12.85 64.56
C LEU A 11 -17.20 11.64 63.75
N VAL A 12 -18.10 10.92 63.04
CA VAL A 12 -17.72 9.87 62.11
C VAL A 12 -17.21 10.51 60.81
N ALA A 13 -15.90 10.55 60.66
CA ALA A 13 -15.26 10.93 59.40
C ALA A 13 -15.42 9.81 58.35
N ALA A 14 -16.33 10.00 57.43
CA ALA A 14 -16.44 9.16 56.24
C ALA A 14 -15.30 9.45 55.27
N THR A 15 -14.24 8.65 55.31
CA THR A 15 -13.16 8.65 54.34
C THR A 15 -13.68 8.04 53.03
N GLY A 16 -14.15 8.88 52.12
CA GLY A 16 -14.45 8.47 50.74
C GLY A 16 -13.15 8.10 50.01
N LEU A 17 -12.92 6.80 49.80
CA LEU A 17 -11.92 6.28 48.90
C LEU A 17 -12.33 6.66 47.47
N LEU A 18 -11.76 7.77 46.94
CA LEU A 18 -11.74 8.10 45.53
C LEU A 18 -10.90 7.03 44.84
N PHE A 19 -11.53 6.03 44.25
CA PHE A 19 -10.91 5.13 43.29
C PHE A 19 -10.54 5.99 42.05
N ALA A 20 -9.34 6.57 42.05
CA ALA A 20 -8.72 7.09 40.85
C ALA A 20 -8.49 5.90 39.90
N SER A 21 -9.40 5.69 38.95
CA SER A 21 -9.16 4.78 37.85
C SER A 21 -7.87 5.25 37.18
N PRO A 22 -6.84 4.40 37.03
CA PRO A 22 -5.65 4.80 36.31
C PRO A 22 -6.09 5.18 34.90
N LEU A 23 -5.87 6.43 34.51
CA LEU A 23 -5.96 6.86 33.11
C LEU A 23 -4.96 5.98 32.35
N ALA A 24 -5.47 4.92 31.74
CA ALA A 24 -4.66 4.09 30.86
C ALA A 24 -4.21 5.00 29.72
N LEU A 25 -2.92 5.36 29.73
CA LEU A 25 -2.32 6.10 28.63
C LEU A 25 -2.64 5.36 27.32
N ALA A 26 -3.22 6.08 26.36
CA ALA A 26 -3.52 5.51 25.07
C ALA A 26 -2.20 5.06 24.42
N GLN A 27 -2.16 3.80 23.98
CA GLN A 27 -1.03 3.31 23.20
C GLN A 27 -1.03 4.00 21.85
N ASN A 28 0.11 4.54 21.44
CA ASN A 28 0.24 5.30 20.21
C ASN A 28 1.16 4.56 19.25
N PHE A 29 0.62 4.10 18.12
CA PHE A 29 1.36 3.48 17.03
C PHE A 29 1.74 4.51 15.98
N LYS A 30 2.84 4.26 15.26
CA LYS A 30 3.30 5.05 14.12
C LYS A 30 3.05 4.29 12.82
N MET A 31 2.52 4.98 11.82
CA MET A 31 2.30 4.43 10.47
C MET A 31 3.00 5.27 9.42
N ALA A 32 3.96 4.68 8.73
CA ALA A 32 4.59 5.28 7.56
C ALA A 32 3.73 5.11 6.31
N LEU A 33 3.72 6.12 5.46
CA LEU A 33 3.02 6.15 4.18
C LEU A 33 3.95 6.75 3.12
N GLY A 34 4.15 6.07 1.99
CA GLY A 34 4.96 6.57 0.88
C GLY A 34 4.30 7.74 0.15
N ASP A 35 2.96 7.67 -0.02
CA ASP A 35 2.19 8.68 -0.74
C ASP A 35 1.92 9.93 0.11
N ALA A 36 1.66 11.03 -0.59
CA ALA A 36 1.13 12.24 0.02
C ALA A 36 -0.31 12.05 0.54
N ALA A 37 -0.75 12.94 1.43
CA ALA A 37 -2.14 12.98 1.86
C ALA A 37 -3.09 13.13 0.65
N GLY A 38 -4.17 12.34 0.65
CA GLY A 38 -5.13 12.25 -0.47
C GLY A 38 -4.87 11.11 -1.45
N GLY A 39 -3.74 10.41 -1.33
CA GLY A 39 -3.47 9.17 -2.07
C GLY A 39 -4.17 7.95 -1.47
N THR A 40 -4.04 6.82 -2.14
CA THR A 40 -4.70 5.56 -1.74
C THR A 40 -4.14 5.02 -0.42
N GLN A 41 -2.82 5.12 -0.22
CA GLN A 41 -2.17 4.75 1.04
C GLN A 41 -2.71 5.58 2.21
N TRP A 42 -2.85 6.90 2.00
CA TRP A 42 -3.42 7.80 3.00
C TRP A 42 -4.86 7.42 3.37
N GLU A 43 -5.71 7.15 2.38
CA GLU A 43 -7.11 6.79 2.64
C GLU A 43 -7.25 5.48 3.40
N LEU A 44 -6.43 4.46 3.04
CA LEU A 44 -6.37 3.22 3.81
C LEU A 44 -5.90 3.46 5.25
N GLY A 45 -4.78 4.15 5.42
CA GLY A 45 -4.17 4.39 6.74
C GLY A 45 -5.09 5.20 7.65
N LYS A 46 -5.70 6.27 7.14
CA LYS A 46 -6.68 7.10 7.84
C LYS A 46 -7.90 6.30 8.29
N THR A 47 -8.47 5.52 7.37
CA THR A 47 -9.64 4.68 7.68
C THR A 47 -9.30 3.62 8.72
N PHE A 48 -8.15 2.95 8.57
CA PHE A 48 -7.67 1.97 9.54
C PHE A 48 -7.47 2.60 10.92
N ALA A 49 -6.80 3.76 11.02
CA ALA A 49 -6.55 4.46 12.28
C ALA A 49 -7.86 4.80 13.01
N GLN A 50 -8.84 5.34 12.30
CA GLN A 50 -10.16 5.66 12.84
C GLN A 50 -10.90 4.43 13.34
N LEU A 51 -10.89 3.35 12.54
CA LEU A 51 -11.54 2.08 12.91
C LEU A 51 -10.87 1.44 14.13
N LEU A 52 -9.55 1.40 14.19
CA LEU A 52 -8.80 0.84 15.31
C LEU A 52 -9.07 1.63 16.60
N GLN A 53 -9.02 2.96 16.53
CA GLN A 53 -9.35 3.81 17.67
C GLN A 53 -10.77 3.56 18.18
N LYS A 54 -11.76 3.45 17.27
CA LYS A 54 -13.16 3.14 17.63
C LYS A 54 -13.28 1.75 18.28
N LYS A 55 -12.67 0.72 17.67
CA LYS A 55 -12.75 -0.68 18.16
C LYS A 55 -12.06 -0.88 19.51
N THR A 56 -11.10 -0.04 19.83
CA THR A 56 -10.38 -0.08 21.13
C THR A 56 -10.89 0.95 22.14
N ALA A 57 -12.05 1.58 21.89
CA ALA A 57 -12.62 2.63 22.72
C ALA A 57 -11.59 3.75 23.08
N GLY A 58 -10.77 4.15 22.09
CA GLY A 58 -9.76 5.19 22.25
C GLY A 58 -8.46 4.76 22.93
N LYS A 59 -8.33 3.48 23.33
CA LYS A 59 -7.12 2.95 24.00
C LYS A 59 -5.92 2.84 23.07
N VAL A 60 -6.15 2.70 21.75
CA VAL A 60 -5.11 2.64 20.73
C VAL A 60 -5.34 3.72 19.70
N LYS A 61 -4.29 4.47 19.38
CA LYS A 61 -4.25 5.49 18.33
C LYS A 61 -3.16 5.15 17.33
N VAL A 62 -3.25 5.71 16.12
CA VAL A 62 -2.23 5.57 15.09
C VAL A 62 -1.93 6.96 14.51
N ASP A 63 -0.69 7.38 14.63
CA ASP A 63 -0.18 8.61 14.02
C ASP A 63 0.30 8.30 12.60
N LEU A 64 -0.15 9.10 11.63
CA LEU A 64 0.14 8.93 10.22
C LEU A 64 1.28 9.86 9.77
N PHE A 65 2.28 9.29 9.11
CA PHE A 65 3.45 9.99 8.58
C PHE A 65 3.51 9.83 7.05
N PRO A 66 2.82 10.71 6.28
CA PRO A 66 2.75 10.62 4.83
C PRO A 66 4.03 11.12 4.14
N ASN A 67 4.06 10.94 2.80
CA ASN A 67 5.09 11.50 1.92
C ASN A 67 6.52 11.07 2.27
N GLY A 68 6.69 9.83 2.73
CA GLY A 68 8.00 9.26 3.03
C GLY A 68 8.71 9.90 4.24
N GLN A 69 7.98 10.54 5.16
CA GLN A 69 8.57 11.22 6.34
C GLN A 69 9.40 10.29 7.24
N LEU A 70 9.12 9.00 7.23
CA LEU A 70 9.85 8.00 8.03
C LEU A 70 10.84 7.16 7.21
N GLY A 71 11.22 7.61 6.03
CA GLY A 71 12.15 6.95 5.13
C GLY A 71 11.50 6.45 3.84
N SER A 72 12.31 5.78 2.99
CA SER A 72 11.81 5.10 1.79
C SER A 72 10.91 3.91 2.18
N GLU A 73 10.14 3.38 1.23
CA GLU A 73 9.28 2.21 1.50
C GLU A 73 10.12 0.99 1.90
N GLU A 74 11.32 0.83 1.35
CA GLU A 74 12.28 -0.22 1.75
C GLU A 74 12.80 -0.02 3.17
N ASP A 75 13.09 1.23 3.58
CA ASP A 75 13.49 1.54 4.96
C ASP A 75 12.37 1.23 5.94
N THR A 76 11.13 1.57 5.58
CA THR A 76 9.97 1.38 6.48
C THR A 76 9.64 -0.10 6.71
N ILE A 77 9.84 -0.98 5.70
CA ILE A 77 9.66 -2.43 5.89
C ILE A 77 10.77 -3.01 6.78
N ASN A 78 12.03 -2.58 6.61
CA ASN A 78 13.13 -2.96 7.49
C ASN A 78 12.88 -2.53 8.93
N ASN A 79 12.46 -1.28 9.14
CA ASN A 79 12.15 -0.75 10.47
C ASN A 79 10.98 -1.51 11.12
N ALA A 80 9.96 -1.89 10.35
CA ALA A 80 8.85 -2.72 10.84
C ALA A 80 9.32 -4.13 11.19
N ALA A 81 10.19 -4.75 10.38
CA ALA A 81 10.76 -6.06 10.66
C ALA A 81 11.53 -6.08 11.99
N MET A 82 12.25 -5.01 12.30
CA MET A 82 13.01 -4.83 13.55
C MET A 82 12.16 -4.37 14.75
N GLY A 83 10.86 -4.08 14.56
CA GLY A 83 9.98 -3.55 15.62
C GLY A 83 10.21 -2.06 15.94
N LEU A 84 10.94 -1.33 15.11
CA LEU A 84 11.19 0.12 15.27
C LEU A 84 10.07 0.99 14.69
N LEU A 85 9.24 0.41 13.84
CA LEU A 85 8.05 1.01 13.25
C LEU A 85 6.88 0.03 13.41
N ASP A 86 5.70 0.53 13.79
CA ASP A 86 4.55 -0.32 14.02
C ASP A 86 3.86 -0.74 12.73
N PHE A 87 3.59 0.23 11.84
CA PHE A 87 2.88 0.03 10.57
C PHE A 87 3.58 0.74 9.41
N SER A 88 3.44 0.15 8.22
CA SER A 88 3.75 0.82 6.96
C SER A 88 2.70 0.48 5.90
N VAL A 89 2.31 1.47 5.08
CA VAL A 89 1.58 1.23 3.84
C VAL A 89 2.53 1.54 2.70
N LEU A 90 2.73 0.58 1.82
CA LEU A 90 3.72 0.66 0.75
C LEU A 90 3.25 -0.13 -0.49
N ALA A 91 3.82 0.16 -1.64
CA ALA A 91 3.51 -0.59 -2.85
C ALA A 91 3.99 -2.05 -2.73
N VAL A 92 3.14 -3.02 -3.12
CA VAL A 92 3.40 -4.46 -3.00
C VAL A 92 4.70 -4.91 -3.68
N ASN A 93 5.10 -4.23 -4.75
CA ASN A 93 6.35 -4.50 -5.45
C ASN A 93 7.60 -4.23 -4.60
N ASN A 94 7.52 -3.38 -3.59
CA ASN A 94 8.63 -3.06 -2.68
C ASN A 94 8.77 -4.08 -1.54
N ILE A 95 7.81 -5.02 -1.40
CA ILE A 95 7.93 -6.18 -0.49
C ILE A 95 8.69 -7.33 -1.15
N THR A 96 8.69 -7.44 -2.49
CA THR A 96 9.28 -8.59 -3.19
C THR A 96 10.75 -8.87 -2.87
N PRO A 97 11.63 -7.89 -2.60
CA PRO A 97 13.00 -8.16 -2.17
C PRO A 97 13.08 -8.87 -0.80
N PHE A 98 12.08 -8.69 0.05
CA PHE A 98 12.01 -9.25 1.40
C PHE A 98 11.22 -10.55 1.48
N SER A 99 10.19 -10.71 0.63
CA SER A 99 9.37 -11.91 0.50
C SER A 99 9.03 -12.16 -0.98
N PRO A 100 9.90 -12.89 -1.71
CA PRO A 100 9.82 -13.01 -3.17
C PRO A 100 8.50 -13.60 -3.69
N THR A 101 7.81 -14.42 -2.89
CA THR A 101 6.53 -15.03 -3.29
C THR A 101 5.43 -14.00 -3.53
N VAL A 102 5.52 -12.81 -2.92
CA VAL A 102 4.60 -11.68 -3.16
C VAL A 102 4.67 -11.21 -4.62
N GLY A 103 5.79 -11.53 -5.30
CA GLY A 103 6.00 -11.23 -6.72
C GLY A 103 4.91 -11.78 -7.65
N VAL A 104 4.17 -12.83 -7.25
CA VAL A 104 3.04 -13.34 -8.03
C VAL A 104 1.99 -12.27 -8.32
N LEU A 105 1.79 -11.30 -7.42
CA LEU A 105 0.88 -10.16 -7.59
C LEU A 105 1.44 -9.06 -8.51
N THR A 106 2.73 -9.10 -8.82
CA THR A 106 3.42 -8.13 -9.69
C THR A 106 3.85 -8.71 -11.03
N LEU A 107 3.57 -9.99 -11.29
CA LEU A 107 3.71 -10.54 -12.63
C LEU A 107 2.80 -9.79 -13.60
N PRO A 108 3.31 -9.36 -14.77
CA PRO A 108 2.52 -8.55 -15.70
C PRO A 108 1.27 -9.30 -16.17
N TYR A 109 0.13 -8.58 -16.17
CA TYR A 109 -1.17 -9.06 -16.67
C TYR A 109 -1.79 -10.26 -15.93
N VAL A 110 -1.30 -10.61 -14.74
CA VAL A 110 -1.97 -11.61 -13.88
C VAL A 110 -3.29 -11.06 -13.36
N ILE A 111 -3.30 -9.83 -12.85
CA ILE A 111 -4.50 -9.14 -12.39
C ILE A 111 -5.04 -8.30 -13.58
N GLN A 112 -6.28 -8.57 -14.00
CA GLN A 112 -6.88 -7.92 -15.17
C GLN A 112 -8.12 -7.08 -14.81
N SER A 113 -8.55 -7.12 -13.55
CA SER A 113 -9.66 -6.32 -13.05
C SER A 113 -9.49 -5.99 -11.56
N PRO A 114 -10.18 -4.97 -11.04
CA PRO A 114 -10.25 -4.73 -9.60
C PRO A 114 -10.79 -5.94 -8.82
N GLU A 115 -11.71 -6.69 -9.41
CA GLU A 115 -12.27 -7.90 -8.81
C GLU A 115 -11.23 -9.04 -8.73
N ASP A 116 -10.35 -9.20 -9.73
CA ASP A 116 -9.21 -10.13 -9.65
C ASP A 116 -8.32 -9.79 -8.45
N ALA A 117 -7.99 -8.50 -8.31
CA ALA A 117 -7.19 -8.02 -7.19
C ALA A 117 -7.84 -8.36 -5.85
N ARG A 118 -9.15 -8.14 -5.72
CA ARG A 118 -9.92 -8.47 -4.52
C ARG A 118 -9.92 -9.99 -4.25
N LYS A 119 -10.18 -10.81 -5.26
CA LYS A 119 -10.18 -12.28 -5.12
C LYS A 119 -8.82 -12.81 -4.65
N LEU A 120 -7.72 -12.33 -5.21
CA LEU A 120 -6.38 -12.77 -4.80
C LEU A 120 -6.04 -12.31 -3.39
N THR A 121 -6.27 -11.05 -3.05
CA THR A 121 -5.84 -10.50 -1.76
C THR A 121 -6.69 -10.96 -0.58
N GLN A 122 -7.99 -11.23 -0.80
CA GLN A 122 -8.93 -11.67 0.24
C GLN A 122 -9.17 -13.19 0.23
N GLY A 123 -8.56 -13.91 -0.70
CA GLY A 123 -8.66 -15.36 -0.84
C GLY A 123 -7.49 -16.12 -0.20
N THR A 124 -7.38 -17.39 -0.59
CA THR A 124 -6.29 -18.28 -0.12
C THR A 124 -4.90 -17.77 -0.48
N VAL A 125 -4.75 -17.15 -1.66
CA VAL A 125 -3.48 -16.54 -2.10
C VAL A 125 -3.03 -15.45 -1.13
N GLY A 126 -3.90 -14.49 -0.81
CA GLY A 126 -3.58 -13.39 0.12
C GLY A 126 -3.23 -13.88 1.54
N ASN A 127 -3.95 -14.92 2.01
CA ASN A 127 -3.64 -15.56 3.30
C ASN A 127 -2.26 -16.21 3.28
N GLU A 128 -1.92 -16.94 2.23
CA GLU A 128 -0.61 -17.56 2.05
C GLU A 128 0.49 -16.50 2.01
N LEU A 129 0.32 -15.44 1.23
CA LEU A 129 1.29 -14.34 1.14
C LEU A 129 1.49 -13.65 2.48
N THR A 130 0.44 -13.49 3.30
CA THR A 130 0.57 -12.98 4.67
C THR A 130 1.47 -13.88 5.53
N GLN A 131 1.30 -15.21 5.46
CA GLN A 131 2.18 -16.13 6.20
C GLN A 131 3.62 -16.07 5.69
N ASN A 132 3.79 -15.93 4.38
CA ASN A 132 5.12 -15.80 3.80
C ASN A 132 5.81 -14.50 4.24
N THR A 133 5.13 -13.35 4.24
CA THR A 133 5.73 -12.08 4.71
C THR A 133 6.06 -12.10 6.20
N ILE A 134 5.29 -12.82 7.02
CA ILE A 134 5.64 -13.05 8.43
C ILE A 134 6.94 -13.83 8.56
N ARG A 135 7.07 -14.93 7.82
CA ARG A 135 8.25 -15.80 7.86
C ARG A 135 9.49 -15.12 7.29
N ASP A 136 9.35 -14.48 6.13
CA ASP A 136 10.46 -14.01 5.31
C ASP A 136 10.93 -12.60 5.72
N ALA A 137 9.97 -11.74 6.08
CA ALA A 137 10.20 -10.31 6.30
C ALA A 137 9.81 -9.81 7.70
N GLY A 138 9.35 -10.68 8.60
CA GLY A 138 8.98 -10.29 9.97
C GLY A 138 7.80 -9.30 10.03
N VAL A 139 7.02 -9.18 8.98
CA VAL A 139 5.85 -8.29 8.91
C VAL A 139 4.60 -9.04 8.52
N ARG A 140 3.47 -8.63 9.09
CA ARG A 140 2.12 -9.15 8.84
C ARG A 140 1.33 -8.21 7.95
N ILE A 141 0.78 -8.69 6.86
CA ILE A 141 -0.22 -7.93 6.09
C ILE A 141 -1.53 -7.97 6.87
N VAL A 142 -2.04 -6.81 7.26
CA VAL A 142 -3.29 -6.65 8.00
C VAL A 142 -4.41 -6.00 7.18
N GLY A 143 -4.08 -5.44 6.02
CA GLY A 143 -5.04 -4.82 5.10
C GLY A 143 -4.43 -4.55 3.73
N TRP A 144 -5.27 -4.13 2.79
CA TRP A 144 -4.89 -3.83 1.41
C TRP A 144 -5.54 -2.55 0.92
N ALA A 145 -4.76 -1.66 0.30
CA ALA A 145 -5.29 -0.62 -0.56
C ALA A 145 -5.29 -1.09 -2.02
N TYR A 146 -6.33 -0.68 -2.74
CA TYR A 146 -6.51 -0.90 -4.18
C TYR A 146 -6.35 0.44 -4.88
N SER A 147 -5.24 0.61 -5.59
CA SER A 147 -4.88 1.88 -6.22
C SER A 147 -5.29 1.99 -7.69
N GLY A 148 -5.60 0.87 -8.33
CA GLY A 148 -5.93 0.78 -9.75
C GLY A 148 -4.76 0.35 -10.63
N PHE A 149 -4.98 0.33 -11.93
CA PHE A 149 -3.93 -0.06 -12.88
C PHE A 149 -2.86 1.02 -13.01
N ARG A 150 -1.62 0.58 -13.06
CA ARG A 150 -0.49 1.45 -13.37
C ARG A 150 -0.56 1.86 -14.84
N VAL A 151 -0.43 3.15 -15.09
CA VAL A 151 -0.38 3.75 -16.43
C VAL A 151 0.97 4.43 -16.63
N LEU A 152 1.55 4.28 -17.82
CA LEU A 152 2.80 4.97 -18.17
C LEU A 152 2.52 6.45 -18.32
N THR A 153 3.30 7.30 -17.65
CA THR A 153 3.34 8.74 -17.93
C THR A 153 4.69 9.14 -18.47
N ASN A 154 4.75 10.19 -19.30
CA ASN A 154 6.00 10.79 -19.72
C ASN A 154 5.83 12.26 -20.11
N SER A 155 6.96 12.99 -20.14
CA SER A 155 6.99 14.42 -20.48
C SER A 155 7.30 14.70 -21.95
N LYS A 156 7.59 13.68 -22.77
CA LYS A 156 8.18 13.86 -24.12
C LYS A 156 7.18 13.74 -25.26
N LYS A 157 6.42 12.64 -25.34
CA LYS A 157 5.60 12.29 -26.50
C LYS A 157 4.47 11.33 -26.19
N PRO A 158 3.40 11.30 -26.99
CA PRO A 158 2.44 10.22 -26.93
C PRO A 158 3.11 8.86 -27.22
N VAL A 159 2.66 7.80 -26.55
CA VAL A 159 3.10 6.42 -26.75
C VAL A 159 1.87 5.59 -27.06
N LYS A 160 1.85 4.91 -28.23
CA LYS A 160 0.79 3.99 -28.68
C LYS A 160 1.31 2.57 -28.86
N THR A 161 2.57 2.45 -29.23
CA THR A 161 3.21 1.18 -29.57
C THR A 161 4.49 0.99 -28.77
N LEU A 162 5.03 -0.22 -28.77
CA LEU A 162 6.34 -0.48 -28.16
C LEU A 162 7.46 0.30 -28.85
N ALA A 163 7.35 0.54 -30.16
CA ALA A 163 8.33 1.34 -30.90
C ALA A 163 8.41 2.79 -30.40
N ASP A 164 7.29 3.34 -29.92
CA ASP A 164 7.25 4.69 -29.38
C ASP A 164 8.01 4.85 -28.06
N LEU A 165 8.31 3.74 -27.37
CA LEU A 165 9.13 3.77 -26.15
C LEU A 165 10.59 4.13 -26.40
N LYS A 166 11.05 3.99 -27.66
CA LYS A 166 12.45 4.29 -28.04
C LYS A 166 12.81 5.72 -27.63
N GLY A 167 13.94 5.83 -26.92
CA GLY A 167 14.48 7.11 -26.47
C GLY A 167 13.85 7.66 -25.18
N LEU A 168 12.87 6.97 -24.59
CA LEU A 168 12.37 7.31 -23.28
C LEU A 168 13.26 6.69 -22.19
N VAL A 169 13.57 7.50 -21.18
CA VAL A 169 14.16 7.04 -19.93
C VAL A 169 13.02 6.94 -18.92
N VAL A 170 12.67 5.72 -18.51
CA VAL A 170 11.53 5.47 -17.63
C VAL A 170 12.00 5.00 -16.26
N ARG A 171 11.55 5.67 -15.21
CA ARG A 171 11.74 5.21 -13.85
C ARG A 171 10.84 4.02 -13.57
N VAL A 172 11.39 3.01 -12.91
CA VAL A 172 10.62 1.94 -12.28
C VAL A 172 11.02 1.80 -10.81
N PRO A 173 10.20 1.19 -9.94
CA PRO A 173 10.65 0.78 -8.61
C PRO A 173 11.85 -0.18 -8.69
N LYS A 174 12.58 -0.34 -7.57
CA LYS A 174 13.66 -1.33 -7.43
C LYS A 174 13.08 -2.76 -7.36
N ASN A 175 12.38 -3.17 -8.39
CA ASN A 175 11.69 -4.45 -8.50
C ASN A 175 12.10 -5.17 -9.79
N GLU A 176 12.69 -6.34 -9.65
CA GLU A 176 13.25 -7.10 -10.77
C GLU A 176 12.20 -7.54 -11.81
N ILE A 177 10.97 -7.84 -11.37
CA ILE A 177 9.87 -8.22 -12.27
C ILE A 177 9.48 -7.02 -13.16
N MET A 178 9.33 -5.83 -12.55
CA MET A 178 8.99 -4.61 -13.28
C MET A 178 10.14 -4.18 -14.21
N ILE A 179 11.39 -4.25 -13.75
CA ILE A 179 12.57 -3.99 -14.57
C ILE A 179 12.59 -4.94 -15.79
N SER A 180 12.36 -6.23 -15.57
CA SER A 180 12.32 -7.21 -16.67
C SER A 180 11.15 -7.00 -17.61
N THR A 181 10.02 -6.52 -17.12
CA THR A 181 8.86 -6.18 -17.94
C THR A 181 9.20 -5.05 -18.92
N TYR A 182 9.75 -3.95 -18.43
CA TYR A 182 10.18 -2.85 -19.31
C TYR A 182 11.30 -3.26 -20.29
N LYS A 183 12.24 -4.11 -19.84
CA LYS A 183 13.27 -4.68 -20.74
C LYS A 183 12.66 -5.52 -21.85
N SER A 184 11.61 -6.31 -21.57
CA SER A 184 10.91 -7.10 -22.60
C SER A 184 10.25 -6.23 -23.66
N TRP A 185 9.93 -4.97 -23.33
CA TRP A 185 9.39 -3.96 -24.25
C TRP A 185 10.45 -3.12 -24.94
N GLY A 186 11.74 -3.44 -24.76
CA GLY A 186 12.84 -2.74 -25.40
C GLY A 186 13.28 -1.45 -24.70
N VAL A 187 12.88 -1.25 -23.44
CA VAL A 187 13.30 -0.12 -22.60
C VAL A 187 14.32 -0.60 -21.59
N ASN A 188 15.40 0.15 -21.37
CA ASN A 188 16.27 -0.03 -20.22
C ASN A 188 15.82 0.96 -19.13
N PRO A 189 15.04 0.51 -18.14
CA PRO A 189 14.48 1.41 -17.14
C PRO A 189 15.52 1.83 -16.10
N THR A 190 15.27 2.94 -15.41
CA THR A 190 16.08 3.44 -14.31
C THR A 190 15.40 3.06 -12.98
N PRO A 191 15.90 2.06 -12.25
CA PRO A 191 15.38 1.71 -10.92
C PRO A 191 15.66 2.84 -9.92
N MET A 192 14.65 3.24 -9.15
CA MET A 192 14.76 4.36 -8.22
C MET A 192 13.74 4.24 -7.10
N ALA A 193 14.10 4.64 -5.88
CA ALA A 193 13.19 4.69 -4.74
C ALA A 193 11.99 5.61 -5.03
N TRP A 194 10.85 5.35 -4.36
CA TRP A 194 9.65 6.15 -4.55
C TRP A 194 9.86 7.62 -4.17
N SER A 195 10.51 7.87 -3.04
CA SER A 195 10.80 9.21 -2.52
C SER A 195 11.63 10.10 -3.45
N GLU A 196 12.39 9.51 -4.38
CA GLU A 196 13.24 10.24 -5.32
C GLU A 196 12.51 10.58 -6.65
N THR A 197 11.37 9.92 -6.91
CA THR A 197 10.73 9.89 -8.23
C THR A 197 10.26 11.27 -8.70
N PHE A 198 9.58 12.06 -7.87
CA PHE A 198 9.07 13.37 -8.25
C PHE A 198 10.23 14.31 -8.67
N THR A 199 11.27 14.37 -7.85
CA THR A 199 12.45 15.22 -8.11
C THR A 199 13.17 14.81 -9.40
N ALA A 200 13.33 13.50 -9.63
CA ALA A 200 13.95 12.99 -10.85
C ALA A 200 13.14 13.34 -12.12
N LEU A 201 11.81 13.29 -12.05
CA LEU A 201 10.93 13.75 -13.14
C LEU A 201 11.01 15.25 -13.35
N GLN A 202 11.00 16.04 -12.28
CA GLN A 202 11.10 17.50 -12.32
C GLN A 202 12.44 17.96 -12.91
N GLN A 203 13.53 17.33 -12.53
CA GLN A 203 14.88 17.59 -13.04
C GLN A 203 15.15 16.94 -14.39
N ARG A 204 14.18 16.18 -14.95
CA ARG A 204 14.30 15.47 -16.23
C ARG A 204 15.44 14.43 -16.28
N VAL A 205 15.87 13.91 -15.12
CA VAL A 205 16.77 12.75 -15.02
C VAL A 205 16.11 11.53 -15.65
N VAL A 206 14.79 11.39 -15.43
CA VAL A 206 13.94 10.44 -16.14
C VAL A 206 12.83 11.18 -16.88
N HIS A 207 12.36 10.61 -17.99
CA HIS A 207 11.33 11.22 -18.82
C HIS A 207 9.92 10.79 -18.40
N GLY A 208 9.80 9.64 -17.75
CA GLY A 208 8.53 9.04 -17.38
C GLY A 208 8.63 8.07 -16.22
N GLN A 209 7.47 7.63 -15.78
CA GLN A 209 7.25 6.65 -14.73
C GLN A 209 5.91 5.95 -14.97
N ASP A 210 5.56 4.96 -14.16
CA ASP A 210 4.22 4.37 -14.16
C ASP A 210 3.64 4.33 -12.75
N ASN A 211 2.38 4.72 -12.62
CA ASN A 211 1.57 4.64 -11.39
C ASN A 211 0.07 4.76 -11.72
N PRO A 212 -0.82 4.42 -10.78
CA PRO A 212 -2.26 4.63 -10.94
C PRO A 212 -2.64 6.10 -11.01
N TYR A 213 -3.79 6.40 -11.60
CA TYR A 213 -4.31 7.78 -11.72
C TYR A 213 -4.44 8.47 -10.36
N ILE A 214 -4.88 7.76 -9.32
CA ILE A 214 -5.05 8.32 -7.97
C ILE A 214 -3.69 8.78 -7.43
N THR A 215 -2.66 7.95 -7.55
CA THR A 215 -1.28 8.29 -7.13
C THR A 215 -0.71 9.44 -7.95
N ILE A 216 -0.90 9.44 -9.29
CA ILE A 216 -0.48 10.54 -10.17
C ILE A 216 -1.09 11.86 -9.71
N SER A 217 -2.37 11.87 -9.32
CA SER A 217 -3.05 13.07 -8.84
C SER A 217 -2.54 13.51 -7.46
N ALA A 218 -2.47 12.60 -6.50
CA ALA A 218 -2.05 12.90 -5.13
C ALA A 218 -0.61 13.43 -5.06
N MET A 219 0.28 12.87 -5.88
CA MET A 219 1.69 13.27 -6.00
C MET A 219 1.91 14.43 -6.97
N LYS A 220 0.83 14.99 -7.55
CA LYS A 220 0.88 16.12 -8.50
C LYS A 220 1.76 15.89 -9.73
N PHE A 221 1.85 14.64 -10.20
CA PHE A 221 2.69 14.33 -11.37
C PHE A 221 2.24 15.02 -12.65
N ASN A 222 0.99 15.49 -12.72
CA ASN A 222 0.52 16.35 -13.80
C ASN A 222 1.33 17.66 -13.96
N GLU A 223 2.07 18.10 -12.94
CA GLU A 223 2.93 19.27 -13.02
C GLU A 223 4.22 18.99 -13.80
N VAL A 224 4.66 17.73 -13.86
CA VAL A 224 5.93 17.30 -14.46
C VAL A 224 5.78 16.25 -15.57
N GLN A 225 4.55 15.75 -15.81
CA GLN A 225 4.22 14.73 -16.80
C GLN A 225 3.04 15.19 -17.65
N LYS A 226 3.10 15.00 -18.96
CA LYS A 226 2.08 15.45 -19.89
C LYS A 226 1.32 14.32 -20.55
N TYR A 227 1.99 13.25 -20.97
CA TYR A 227 1.40 12.16 -21.74
C TYR A 227 1.15 10.95 -20.86
N VAL A 228 0.01 10.32 -21.06
CA VAL A 228 -0.42 9.11 -20.34
C VAL A 228 -0.75 8.01 -21.32
N THR A 229 -0.20 6.82 -21.13
CA THR A 229 -0.57 5.63 -21.87
C THR A 229 -1.08 4.58 -20.90
N PRO A 230 -2.37 4.18 -20.98
CA PRO A 230 -2.96 3.21 -20.07
C PRO A 230 -2.51 1.76 -20.38
N ILE A 231 -1.23 1.48 -20.13
CA ILE A 231 -0.71 0.11 -20.12
C ILE A 231 -1.09 -0.55 -18.80
N ARG A 232 -2.03 -1.47 -18.81
CA ARG A 232 -2.61 -2.06 -17.58
C ARG A 232 -1.84 -3.30 -17.14
N TYR A 233 -0.52 -3.26 -17.18
CA TYR A 233 0.32 -4.43 -16.97
C TYR A 233 0.38 -4.91 -15.51
N ILE A 234 0.22 -4.00 -14.54
CA ILE A 234 0.12 -4.32 -13.12
C ILE A 234 -1.03 -3.52 -12.51
N PHE A 235 -1.86 -4.19 -11.73
CA PHE A 235 -2.78 -3.56 -10.81
C PHE A 235 -2.03 -3.24 -9.51
N SER A 236 -1.97 -1.97 -9.12
CA SER A 236 -1.24 -1.54 -7.93
C SER A 236 -2.02 -1.91 -6.68
N LEU A 237 -1.42 -2.77 -5.89
CA LEU A 237 -1.85 -3.16 -4.56
C LEU A 237 -0.89 -2.57 -3.55
N GLU A 238 -1.43 -2.07 -2.44
CA GLU A 238 -0.64 -1.42 -1.40
C GLU A 238 -1.02 -2.02 -0.05
N PRO A 239 -0.28 -3.06 0.39
CA PRO A 239 -0.54 -3.68 1.68
C PRO A 239 -0.24 -2.73 2.84
N LEU A 240 -1.11 -2.74 3.83
CA LEU A 240 -0.86 -2.27 5.17
C LEU A 240 -0.16 -3.40 5.93
N VAL A 241 1.11 -3.23 6.19
CA VAL A 241 1.89 -4.18 6.99
C VAL A 241 2.07 -3.68 8.41
N MET A 242 2.13 -4.62 9.35
CA MET A 242 2.45 -4.38 10.75
C MET A 242 3.68 -5.21 11.14
N SER A 243 4.54 -4.66 11.98
CA SER A 243 5.59 -5.44 12.64
C SER A 243 4.99 -6.67 13.33
N GLU A 244 5.48 -7.86 12.99
CA GLU A 244 4.98 -9.11 13.60
C GLU A 244 5.32 -9.18 15.09
N SER A 245 6.49 -8.68 15.50
CA SER A 245 6.90 -8.64 16.90
C SER A 245 5.99 -7.70 17.71
N VAL A 246 5.68 -6.52 17.17
CA VAL A 246 4.75 -5.57 17.79
C VAL A 246 3.34 -6.15 17.84
N PHE A 247 2.86 -6.81 16.76
CA PHE A 247 1.55 -7.47 16.75
C PHE A 247 1.45 -8.54 17.84
N LYS A 248 2.44 -9.42 17.96
CA LYS A 248 2.47 -10.49 18.96
C LYS A 248 2.54 -9.97 20.40
N SER A 249 3.12 -8.82 20.63
CA SER A 249 3.17 -8.19 21.97
C SER A 249 1.83 -7.62 22.42
N GLN A 250 0.87 -7.49 21.52
CA GLN A 250 -0.45 -6.95 21.85
C GLN A 250 -1.33 -7.96 22.55
N LYS A 251 -2.22 -7.47 23.41
CA LYS A 251 -3.27 -8.29 24.01
C LYS A 251 -4.20 -8.87 22.92
N PRO A 252 -4.80 -10.06 23.15
CA PRO A 252 -5.65 -10.72 22.15
C PRO A 252 -6.78 -9.84 21.60
N GLU A 253 -7.40 -9.02 22.46
CA GLU A 253 -8.46 -8.10 22.07
C GLU A 253 -7.95 -6.98 21.12
N VAL A 254 -6.71 -6.50 21.31
CA VAL A 254 -6.09 -5.51 20.44
C VAL A 254 -5.68 -6.15 19.11
N GLN A 255 -5.10 -7.35 19.13
CA GLN A 255 -4.79 -8.11 17.91
C GLN A 255 -6.05 -8.31 17.06
N LYS A 256 -7.15 -8.71 17.69
CA LYS A 256 -8.45 -8.87 17.01
C LYS A 256 -8.92 -7.53 16.43
N ALA A 257 -8.84 -6.44 17.18
CA ALA A 257 -9.25 -5.11 16.72
C ALA A 257 -8.42 -4.64 15.51
N ILE A 258 -7.09 -4.92 15.48
CA ILE A 258 -6.19 -4.62 14.36
C ILE A 258 -6.64 -5.37 13.11
N LEU A 259 -6.87 -6.69 13.20
CA LEU A 259 -7.28 -7.51 12.05
C LEU A 259 -8.67 -7.12 11.54
N ASP A 260 -9.61 -6.81 12.45
CA ASP A 260 -10.96 -6.35 12.09
C ASP A 260 -10.92 -4.98 11.41
N ALA A 261 -10.14 -4.03 11.96
CA ALA A 261 -9.96 -2.71 11.36
C ALA A 261 -9.30 -2.81 9.96
N GLY A 262 -8.31 -3.69 9.81
CA GLY A 262 -7.66 -3.95 8.52
C GLY A 262 -8.62 -4.47 7.46
N ARG A 263 -9.48 -5.45 7.81
CA ARG A 263 -10.50 -5.96 6.88
C ARG A 263 -11.51 -4.88 6.46
N GLU A 264 -12.00 -4.10 7.40
CA GLU A 264 -12.97 -3.03 7.12
C GLU A 264 -12.34 -1.89 6.29
N ALA A 265 -11.10 -1.50 6.60
CA ALA A 265 -10.35 -0.52 5.83
C ALA A 265 -10.06 -1.01 4.40
N THR A 266 -9.74 -2.30 4.23
CA THR A 266 -9.59 -2.94 2.92
C THR A 266 -10.87 -2.86 2.09
N ALA A 267 -12.02 -3.19 2.69
CA ALA A 267 -13.31 -3.09 2.01
C ALA A 267 -13.67 -1.64 1.63
N HIS A 268 -13.33 -0.68 2.50
CA HIS A 268 -13.47 0.74 2.20
C HIS A 268 -12.58 1.18 1.02
N SER A 269 -11.31 0.79 1.01
CA SER A 269 -10.36 1.12 -0.05
C SER A 269 -10.82 0.63 -1.43
N TYR A 270 -11.39 -0.58 -1.50
CA TYR A 270 -11.96 -1.10 -2.75
C TYR A 270 -13.11 -0.22 -3.27
N LYS A 271 -14.02 0.18 -2.40
CA LYS A 271 -15.13 1.08 -2.75
C LYS A 271 -14.62 2.47 -3.14
N TYR A 272 -13.61 2.97 -2.45
CA TYR A 272 -12.98 4.25 -2.73
C TYR A 272 -12.39 4.29 -4.14
N LEU A 273 -11.63 3.26 -4.54
CA LEU A 273 -11.11 3.14 -5.90
C LEU A 273 -12.23 3.25 -6.93
N LEU A 274 -13.26 2.40 -6.83
CA LEU A 274 -14.37 2.34 -7.79
C LEU A 274 -15.15 3.67 -7.89
N ALA A 275 -15.23 4.42 -6.78
CA ALA A 275 -15.95 5.69 -6.74
C ALA A 275 -15.13 6.88 -7.26
N THR A 276 -13.79 6.79 -7.28
CA THR A 276 -12.95 7.97 -7.48
C THR A 276 -12.09 7.94 -8.73
N GLU A 277 -11.70 6.77 -9.25
CA GLU A 277 -10.73 6.66 -10.35
C GLU A 277 -11.14 7.44 -11.60
N ASP A 278 -12.39 7.26 -12.06
CA ASP A 278 -12.90 7.96 -13.27
C ASP A 278 -12.95 9.47 -13.10
N ARG A 279 -13.34 9.95 -11.93
CA ARG A 279 -13.37 11.38 -11.62
C ARG A 279 -11.95 11.95 -11.66
N ILE A 280 -11.00 11.28 -11.01
CA ILE A 280 -9.58 11.70 -10.97
C ILE A 280 -8.97 11.67 -12.37
N LYS A 281 -9.27 10.66 -13.19
CA LYS A 281 -8.83 10.60 -14.59
C LYS A 281 -9.31 11.84 -15.37
N LYS A 282 -10.57 12.23 -15.23
CA LYS A 282 -11.14 13.43 -15.86
C LYS A 282 -10.46 14.72 -15.36
N GLU A 283 -10.21 14.82 -14.06
CA GLU A 283 -9.52 15.97 -13.46
C GLU A 283 -8.07 16.11 -13.98
N LEU A 284 -7.34 15.01 -14.15
CA LEU A 284 -5.99 15.01 -14.71
C LEU A 284 -5.99 15.48 -16.17
N VAL A 285 -6.98 15.05 -16.96
CA VAL A 285 -7.16 15.55 -18.34
C VAL A 285 -7.48 17.04 -18.35
N ALA A 286 -8.36 17.51 -17.46
CA ALA A 286 -8.67 18.94 -17.33
C ALA A 286 -7.44 19.78 -16.91
N LYS A 287 -6.48 19.17 -16.20
CA LYS A 287 -5.18 19.78 -15.87
C LYS A 287 -4.14 19.68 -16.98
N GLY A 288 -4.51 19.22 -18.17
CA GLY A 288 -3.67 19.20 -19.37
C GLY A 288 -2.93 17.90 -19.66
N MET A 289 -3.20 16.81 -18.91
CA MET A 289 -2.67 15.50 -19.29
C MET A 289 -3.38 14.96 -20.53
N VAL A 290 -2.60 14.37 -21.45
CA VAL A 290 -3.08 13.81 -22.71
C VAL A 290 -3.04 12.30 -22.64
N ILE A 291 -4.20 11.66 -22.63
CA ILE A 291 -4.31 10.19 -22.61
C ILE A 291 -4.27 9.67 -24.06
N THR A 292 -3.44 8.67 -24.27
CA THR A 292 -3.27 8.00 -25.57
C THR A 292 -3.35 6.50 -25.35
N GLU A 293 -4.42 5.88 -25.82
CA GLU A 293 -4.62 4.43 -25.67
C GLU A 293 -3.58 3.65 -26.48
N PRO A 294 -3.09 2.51 -25.93
CA PRO A 294 -2.22 1.61 -26.69
C PRO A 294 -2.91 1.08 -27.94
N ALA A 295 -2.16 0.95 -29.02
CA ALA A 295 -2.65 0.29 -30.23
C ALA A 295 -3.02 -1.18 -29.94
N ASP A 296 -4.01 -1.71 -30.67
CA ASP A 296 -4.42 -3.10 -30.64
C ASP A 296 -4.75 -3.66 -29.23
N GLY A 297 -5.21 -2.80 -28.29
CA GLY A 297 -5.61 -3.23 -26.95
C GLY A 297 -4.49 -3.93 -26.17
N GLU A 298 -3.25 -3.43 -26.31
CA GLU A 298 -2.07 -3.95 -25.59
C GLU A 298 -1.59 -5.35 -26.04
N LYS A 299 -2.06 -5.91 -27.16
CA LYS A 299 -1.73 -7.29 -27.54
C LYS A 299 -0.23 -7.57 -27.61
N GLU A 300 0.54 -6.68 -28.24
CA GLU A 300 1.99 -6.85 -28.33
C GLU A 300 2.68 -6.70 -26.95
N TRP A 301 2.20 -5.77 -26.13
CA TRP A 301 2.68 -5.55 -24.76
C TRP A 301 2.48 -6.79 -23.91
N ILE A 302 1.26 -7.36 -23.93
CA ILE A 302 0.91 -8.57 -23.21
C ILE A 302 1.79 -9.73 -23.66
N ALA A 303 1.84 -9.99 -24.99
CA ALA A 303 2.56 -11.13 -25.53
C ALA A 303 4.04 -11.13 -25.15
N LYS A 304 4.73 -9.99 -25.31
CA LYS A 304 6.16 -9.88 -24.96
C LYS A 304 6.39 -10.04 -23.46
N ALA A 305 5.59 -9.37 -22.63
CA ALA A 305 5.77 -9.41 -21.18
C ALA A 305 5.50 -10.83 -20.64
N THR A 306 4.38 -11.43 -20.97
CA THR A 306 4.02 -12.75 -20.41
C THR A 306 4.96 -13.87 -20.89
N ALA A 307 5.33 -13.89 -22.17
CA ALA A 307 6.25 -14.90 -22.69
C ALA A 307 7.67 -14.81 -22.10
N THR A 308 8.13 -13.60 -21.76
CA THR A 308 9.51 -13.37 -21.29
C THR A 308 9.61 -13.35 -19.77
N VAL A 309 8.68 -12.67 -19.09
CA VAL A 309 8.81 -12.40 -17.65
C VAL A 309 8.31 -13.56 -16.82
N TRP A 310 7.15 -14.16 -17.14
CA TRP A 310 6.60 -15.23 -16.31
C TRP A 310 7.57 -16.39 -16.09
N PRO A 311 8.15 -17.01 -17.14
CA PRO A 311 9.08 -18.12 -16.97
C PRO A 311 10.31 -17.75 -16.15
N LYS A 312 10.81 -16.52 -16.31
CA LYS A 312 12.00 -16.04 -15.61
C LYS A 312 11.80 -15.99 -14.08
N TYR A 313 10.57 -15.73 -13.63
CA TYR A 313 10.30 -15.53 -12.20
C TYR A 313 9.55 -16.69 -11.52
N TYR A 314 9.29 -17.81 -12.20
CA TYR A 314 8.64 -18.96 -11.58
C TYR A 314 9.33 -19.40 -10.30
N GLN A 315 10.65 -19.53 -10.31
CA GLN A 315 11.41 -19.97 -9.14
C GLN A 315 11.28 -18.97 -7.96
N SER A 316 11.44 -17.69 -8.21
CA SER A 316 11.42 -16.65 -7.17
C SER A 316 10.05 -16.50 -6.51
N ILE A 317 8.95 -16.68 -7.26
CA ILE A 317 7.60 -16.63 -6.70
C ILE A 317 7.19 -17.93 -5.97
N GLY A 318 8.08 -18.92 -5.87
CA GLY A 318 7.81 -20.20 -5.22
C GLY A 318 7.34 -21.33 -6.16
N GLY A 319 7.66 -21.25 -7.46
CA GLY A 319 7.34 -22.23 -8.48
C GLY A 319 6.18 -21.82 -9.40
N LYS A 320 6.18 -22.40 -10.62
CA LYS A 320 5.08 -22.17 -11.58
C LYS A 320 3.69 -22.46 -10.97
N GLN A 321 3.61 -23.45 -10.08
CA GLN A 321 2.35 -23.82 -9.41
C GLN A 321 1.73 -22.65 -8.64
N LYS A 322 2.52 -21.68 -8.14
CA LYS A 322 2.00 -20.48 -7.46
C LYS A 322 1.24 -19.58 -8.44
N LEU A 323 1.78 -19.40 -9.64
CA LEU A 323 1.07 -18.68 -10.69
C LEU A 323 -0.18 -19.43 -11.12
N ASP A 324 -0.09 -20.75 -11.35
CA ASP A 324 -1.23 -21.58 -11.75
C ASP A 324 -2.36 -21.52 -10.70
N ASN A 325 -2.02 -21.56 -9.40
CA ASN A 325 -2.98 -21.41 -8.31
C ASN A 325 -3.63 -20.01 -8.30
N ALA A 326 -2.86 -18.96 -8.56
CA ALA A 326 -3.39 -17.60 -8.66
C ALA A 326 -4.35 -17.47 -9.84
N LEU A 327 -3.96 -17.97 -11.03
CA LEU A 327 -4.82 -17.96 -12.22
C LEU A 327 -6.10 -18.80 -12.01
N LYS A 328 -6.00 -19.97 -11.39
CA LYS A 328 -7.15 -20.79 -11.02
C LYS A 328 -8.10 -20.08 -10.07
N ALA A 329 -7.58 -19.35 -9.06
CA ALA A 329 -8.40 -18.55 -8.16
C ALA A 329 -9.17 -17.44 -8.90
N LEU A 330 -8.67 -17.01 -10.07
CA LEU A 330 -9.30 -16.04 -10.96
C LEU A 330 -10.23 -16.67 -12.00
N GLY A 331 -10.30 -17.99 -12.07
CA GLY A 331 -11.09 -18.73 -13.07
C GLY A 331 -10.38 -18.86 -14.43
N ARG A 332 -9.06 -18.81 -14.46
CA ARG A 332 -8.19 -18.87 -15.66
C ARG A 332 -7.17 -20.00 -15.58
#